data_b7e89b63ad22a07650a40c55e58ef3c0
#
_entry.id   b7e89b63ad22a07650a40c55e58ef3c0
#
_cell.length_a   1.000
_cell.length_b   1.000
_cell.length_c   1.000
_cell.angle_alpha   90.00
_cell.angle_beta   90.00
_cell.angle_gamma   90.00
#
_symmetry.space_group_name_H-M   'P 1'
#
loop_
_entity.id
_entity.type
_entity.pdbx_description
1 polymer ?
#
loop_
_entity_poly.entity_id
_entity_poly.type
_entity_poly.pdbx_seq_one_letter_code
_entity_poly.pdbx_strand_id
1 'polypeptide(L)'
;MKTLLGKIQVPDNVFSGIRGRSYSDNARLHLGKSKRNLYKIDLTSFFPSISRETVYRFFFEALCCSPDVAELLTNLTTVDLKKLNQSNLLEVYDFLANKGVKCYNHLISGAPTSQILSYLVNHKMFDELQSLSDKNNVTMTVYVDDVIFSSEHKISSEFRQSVLSLIKKYNYQVSRKKVKGYSKTYPKLVTGVIINSEGKATIKNALRKKIMVEYEYLQNNPADIKSRQRLRGLITAARQIDKSAGHSQILCKVQWVQE
;
A
#
# COMPACT_ATOMS: atom_id res chain seq x y z
N MET A 1 13.24 5.90 -15.80
CA MET A 1 12.43 4.66 -15.66
C MET A 1 11.08 4.89 -14.95
N LYS A 2 11.01 5.39 -13.70
CA LYS A 2 9.72 5.62 -12.99
C LYS A 2 8.71 6.43 -13.82
N THR A 3 9.14 7.49 -14.48
CA THR A 3 8.28 8.32 -15.33
C THR A 3 7.74 7.57 -16.56
N LEU A 4 8.55 6.68 -17.15
CA LEU A 4 8.14 5.85 -18.27
C LEU A 4 7.13 4.78 -17.85
N LEU A 5 7.42 4.04 -16.79
CA LEU A 5 6.49 3.05 -16.23
C LEU A 5 5.16 3.69 -15.80
N GLY A 6 5.21 4.93 -15.28
CA GLY A 6 4.01 5.68 -14.90
C GLY A 6 3.11 6.14 -16.04
N LYS A 7 3.52 5.96 -17.31
CA LYS A 7 2.68 6.17 -18.49
C LYS A 7 1.84 4.95 -18.86
N ILE A 8 2.18 3.76 -18.33
CA ILE A 8 1.41 2.56 -18.56
C ILE A 8 0.08 2.71 -17.82
N GLN A 9 -1.01 2.51 -18.55
CA GLN A 9 -2.34 2.57 -17.97
C GLN A 9 -2.53 1.42 -16.99
N VAL A 10 -3.02 1.75 -15.81
CA VAL A 10 -3.36 0.78 -14.76
C VAL A 10 -4.79 1.02 -14.31
N PRO A 11 -5.52 -0.02 -13.88
CA PRO A 11 -6.90 0.10 -13.41
C PRO A 11 -7.05 1.11 -12.24
N ASP A 12 -8.24 1.67 -12.10
CA ASP A 12 -8.52 2.70 -11.09
C ASP A 12 -8.50 2.21 -9.64
N ASN A 13 -8.54 0.90 -9.45
CA ASN A 13 -8.43 0.24 -8.14
C ASN A 13 -6.99 0.00 -7.67
N VAL A 14 -5.97 0.45 -8.44
CA VAL A 14 -4.54 0.35 -8.09
C VAL A 14 -4.03 1.71 -7.64
N PHE A 15 -3.48 1.81 -6.44
CA PHE A 15 -3.14 3.09 -5.82
C PHE A 15 -1.65 3.31 -5.58
N SER A 16 -0.86 2.25 -5.51
CA SER A 16 0.55 2.38 -5.18
C SER A 16 1.44 2.72 -6.38
N GLY A 17 2.32 3.70 -6.17
CA GLY A 17 3.30 4.13 -7.18
C GLY A 17 2.70 4.92 -8.35
N ILE A 18 1.42 5.25 -8.32
CA ILE A 18 0.68 5.96 -9.36
C ILE A 18 0.59 7.45 -9.01
N ARG A 19 0.98 8.31 -9.96
CA ARG A 19 0.88 9.76 -9.76
C ARG A 19 -0.59 10.18 -9.61
N GLY A 20 -0.87 11.03 -8.63
CA GLY A 20 -2.21 11.55 -8.38
C GLY A 20 -3.12 10.60 -7.57
N ARG A 21 -2.66 9.39 -7.23
CA ARG A 21 -3.40 8.46 -6.37
C ARG A 21 -2.73 8.35 -5.00
N SER A 22 -3.51 8.40 -3.95
CA SER A 22 -3.02 8.37 -2.57
C SER A 22 -3.60 7.19 -1.77
N TYR A 23 -3.00 6.93 -0.61
CA TYR A 23 -3.51 5.95 0.34
C TYR A 23 -4.90 6.32 0.89
N SER A 24 -5.22 7.62 0.95
CA SER A 24 -6.55 8.09 1.35
C SER A 24 -7.59 7.86 0.26
N ASP A 25 -7.22 7.95 -1.02
CA ASP A 25 -8.12 7.65 -2.14
C ASP A 25 -8.43 6.15 -2.18
N ASN A 26 -7.43 5.30 -1.90
CA ASN A 26 -7.65 3.87 -1.70
C ASN A 26 -8.74 3.62 -0.63
N ALA A 27 -8.60 4.25 0.53
CA ALA A 27 -9.58 4.08 1.60
C ALA A 27 -10.98 4.60 1.20
N ARG A 28 -11.06 5.68 0.43
CA ARG A 28 -12.33 6.27 -0.02
C ARG A 28 -13.16 5.33 -0.89
N LEU A 29 -12.56 4.46 -1.69
CA LEU A 29 -13.30 3.46 -2.47
C LEU A 29 -14.04 2.44 -1.60
N HIS A 30 -13.63 2.27 -0.36
CA HIS A 30 -14.30 1.40 0.61
C HIS A 30 -15.33 2.12 1.48
N LEU A 31 -15.48 3.44 1.31
CA LEU A 31 -16.62 4.17 1.82
C LEU A 31 -17.82 3.93 0.89
N GLY A 32 -19.01 3.91 1.44
CA GLY A 32 -20.23 3.73 0.65
C GLY A 32 -21.37 4.52 1.26
N LYS A 33 -22.51 4.54 0.58
CA LYS A 33 -23.78 5.06 1.14
C LYS A 33 -24.22 4.23 2.35
N SER A 34 -23.84 2.94 2.36
CA SER A 34 -24.08 2.00 3.45
C SER A 34 -22.76 1.51 4.05
N LYS A 35 -22.85 1.02 5.28
CA LYS A 35 -21.71 0.39 5.98
C LYS A 35 -21.31 -0.89 5.28
N ARG A 36 -19.98 -1.10 5.08
CA ARG A 36 -19.46 -2.25 4.36
C ARG A 36 -18.73 -3.23 5.29
N ASN A 37 -18.83 -4.51 4.97
CA ASN A 37 -17.91 -5.53 5.48
C ASN A 37 -16.59 -5.39 4.74
N LEU A 38 -15.47 -5.72 5.39
CA LEU A 38 -14.15 -5.60 4.78
C LEU A 38 -13.33 -6.86 5.04
N TYR A 39 -12.60 -7.30 4.04
CA TYR A 39 -11.59 -8.34 4.13
C TYR A 39 -10.28 -7.80 3.60
N LYS A 40 -9.25 -7.82 4.42
CA LYS A 40 -7.92 -7.32 4.10
C LYS A 40 -6.92 -8.47 4.15
N ILE A 41 -6.05 -8.53 3.15
CA ILE A 41 -4.89 -9.42 3.09
C ILE A 41 -3.62 -8.63 2.84
N ASP A 42 -2.50 -9.18 3.25
CA ASP A 42 -1.16 -8.64 3.10
C ASP A 42 -0.26 -9.74 2.53
N LEU A 43 0.36 -9.48 1.38
CA LEU A 43 1.27 -10.41 0.72
C LEU A 43 2.61 -10.41 1.45
N THR A 44 3.00 -11.57 1.97
CA THR A 44 4.25 -11.72 2.72
C THR A 44 5.46 -11.48 1.83
N SER A 45 6.36 -10.61 2.27
CA SER A 45 7.63 -10.33 1.58
C SER A 45 7.45 -10.10 0.08
N PHE A 46 6.45 -9.26 -0.30
CA PHE A 46 5.98 -9.15 -1.68
C PHE A 46 7.12 -8.81 -2.65
N PHE A 47 7.88 -7.73 -2.43
CA PHE A 47 8.99 -7.39 -3.33
C PHE A 47 10.07 -8.49 -3.41
N PRO A 48 10.56 -9.05 -2.29
CA PRO A 48 11.50 -10.16 -2.34
C PRO A 48 10.96 -11.43 -2.99
N SER A 49 9.64 -11.59 -3.08
CA SER A 49 9.01 -12.73 -3.75
C SER A 49 8.89 -12.55 -5.27
N ILE A 50 9.14 -11.34 -5.79
CA ILE A 50 9.15 -11.06 -7.23
C ILE A 50 10.55 -11.32 -7.76
N SER A 51 10.72 -12.45 -8.47
CA SER A 51 12.02 -12.85 -8.98
C SER A 51 12.51 -11.93 -10.09
N ARG A 52 13.83 -11.87 -10.26
CA ARG A 52 14.49 -11.20 -11.39
C ARG A 52 13.94 -11.70 -12.72
N GLU A 53 13.70 -13.00 -12.83
CA GLU A 53 13.15 -13.64 -14.02
C GLU A 53 11.76 -13.07 -14.37
N THR A 54 10.88 -12.90 -13.37
CA THR A 54 9.55 -12.30 -13.57
C THR A 54 9.66 -10.87 -14.09
N VAL A 55 10.62 -10.09 -13.57
CA VAL A 55 10.88 -8.71 -14.02
C VAL A 55 11.43 -8.68 -15.44
N TYR A 56 12.36 -9.59 -15.77
CA TYR A 56 12.92 -9.71 -17.12
C TYR A 56 11.83 -10.03 -18.15
N ARG A 57 11.00 -11.04 -17.87
CA ARG A 57 9.87 -11.41 -18.74
C ARG A 57 8.90 -10.26 -18.97
N PHE A 58 8.62 -9.47 -17.96
CA PHE A 58 7.79 -8.30 -18.13
C PHE A 58 8.39 -7.30 -19.14
N PHE A 59 9.68 -6.98 -19.03
CA PHE A 59 10.32 -6.07 -19.99
C PHE A 59 10.42 -6.70 -21.40
N PHE A 60 10.79 -7.97 -21.47
CA PHE A 60 11.00 -8.67 -22.74
C PHE A 60 9.68 -9.01 -23.45
N GLU A 61 8.74 -9.68 -22.75
CA GLU A 61 7.51 -10.21 -23.36
C GLU A 61 6.40 -9.15 -23.37
N ALA A 62 6.14 -8.47 -22.25
CA ALA A 62 5.01 -7.56 -22.14
C ALA A 62 5.29 -6.17 -22.74
N LEU A 63 6.53 -5.67 -22.62
CA LEU A 63 6.94 -4.38 -23.20
C LEU A 63 7.70 -4.53 -24.51
N CYS A 64 7.89 -5.77 -25.03
CA CYS A 64 8.58 -6.05 -26.29
C CYS A 64 9.97 -5.40 -26.41
N CYS A 65 10.70 -5.26 -25.30
CA CYS A 65 12.05 -4.75 -25.33
C CYS A 65 13.00 -5.76 -25.97
N SER A 66 14.07 -5.29 -26.63
CA SER A 66 15.15 -6.19 -27.04
C SER A 66 15.78 -6.90 -25.83
N PRO A 67 16.38 -8.08 -26.00
CA PRO A 67 17.00 -8.80 -24.88
C PRO A 67 17.96 -7.96 -24.07
N ASP A 68 18.83 -7.19 -24.71
CA ASP A 68 19.83 -6.32 -24.07
C ASP A 68 19.18 -5.23 -23.23
N VAL A 69 18.13 -4.58 -23.76
CA VAL A 69 17.38 -3.55 -23.04
C VAL A 69 16.61 -4.15 -21.88
N ALA A 70 15.96 -5.30 -22.08
CA ALA A 70 15.26 -6.01 -21.00
C ALA A 70 16.21 -6.40 -19.86
N GLU A 71 17.40 -6.90 -20.21
CA GLU A 71 18.46 -7.24 -19.25
C GLU A 71 18.93 -5.99 -18.47
N LEU A 72 19.23 -4.89 -19.16
CA LEU A 72 19.65 -3.63 -18.54
C LEU A 72 18.58 -3.11 -17.56
N LEU A 73 17.31 -3.05 -17.99
CA LEU A 73 16.22 -2.56 -17.16
C LEU A 73 15.98 -3.47 -15.94
N THR A 74 16.15 -4.78 -16.11
CA THR A 74 16.05 -5.76 -15.03
C THR A 74 17.18 -5.55 -14.02
N ASN A 75 18.42 -5.37 -14.46
CA ASN A 75 19.56 -5.12 -13.58
C ASN A 75 19.40 -3.81 -12.79
N LEU A 76 18.78 -2.78 -13.36
CA LEU A 76 18.51 -1.51 -12.68
C LEU A 76 17.39 -1.60 -11.64
N THR A 77 16.55 -2.62 -11.65
CA THR A 77 15.36 -2.74 -10.79
C THR A 77 15.38 -3.91 -9.83
N THR A 78 16.32 -4.84 -10.02
CA THR A 78 16.46 -6.02 -9.17
C THR A 78 17.80 -5.99 -8.43
N VAL A 79 17.88 -6.71 -7.32
CA VAL A 79 19.11 -6.95 -6.56
C VAL A 79 19.50 -8.42 -6.69
N ASP A 80 20.78 -8.68 -6.81
CA ASP A 80 21.36 -10.02 -6.66
C ASP A 80 22.14 -10.07 -5.35
N LEU A 81 21.55 -10.68 -4.33
CA LEU A 81 22.14 -10.77 -3.01
C LEU A 81 23.44 -11.57 -3.01
N LYS A 82 23.62 -12.52 -3.96
CA LYS A 82 24.85 -13.32 -4.06
C LYS A 82 26.05 -12.49 -4.54
N LYS A 83 25.78 -11.38 -5.23
CA LYS A 83 26.84 -10.47 -5.74
C LYS A 83 27.17 -9.35 -4.75
N LEU A 84 26.40 -9.21 -3.68
CA LEU A 84 26.66 -8.20 -2.66
C LEU A 84 27.75 -8.70 -1.70
N ASN A 85 28.86 -8.00 -1.68
CA ASN A 85 29.99 -8.30 -0.78
C ASN A 85 29.69 -7.69 0.62
N GLN A 86 28.78 -8.32 1.37
CA GLN A 86 28.39 -7.85 2.71
C GLN A 86 28.70 -8.91 3.78
N SER A 87 29.22 -8.46 4.91
CA SER A 87 29.56 -9.31 6.07
C SER A 87 28.33 -10.06 6.66
N ASN A 88 27.12 -9.58 6.39
CA ASN A 88 25.88 -10.10 7.00
C ASN A 88 25.01 -10.90 6.01
N LEU A 89 25.58 -11.40 4.92
CA LEU A 89 24.81 -12.13 3.89
C LEU A 89 24.09 -13.38 4.44
N LEU A 90 24.71 -14.10 5.35
CA LEU A 90 24.10 -15.29 5.98
C LEU A 90 22.86 -14.93 6.77
N GLU A 91 22.91 -13.87 7.58
CA GLU A 91 21.75 -13.38 8.34
C GLU A 91 20.59 -12.94 7.42
N VAL A 92 20.93 -12.30 6.28
CA VAL A 92 19.93 -11.90 5.29
C VAL A 92 19.30 -13.12 4.63
N TYR A 93 20.09 -14.15 4.31
CA TYR A 93 19.56 -15.39 3.75
C TYR A 93 18.63 -16.12 4.73
N ASP A 94 19.04 -16.24 5.98
CA ASP A 94 18.23 -16.85 7.03
C ASP A 94 16.95 -16.08 7.27
N PHE A 95 17.03 -14.74 7.30
CA PHE A 95 15.85 -13.89 7.40
C PHE A 95 14.88 -14.10 6.23
N LEU A 96 15.36 -14.14 5.00
CA LEU A 96 14.53 -14.36 3.81
C LEU A 96 13.94 -15.78 3.79
N ALA A 97 14.73 -16.80 4.14
CA ALA A 97 14.28 -18.18 4.25
C ALA A 97 13.15 -18.32 5.29
N ASN A 98 13.32 -17.71 6.47
CA ASN A 98 12.31 -17.68 7.53
C ASN A 98 11.03 -16.96 7.10
N LYS A 99 11.09 -16.08 6.10
CA LYS A 99 9.93 -15.43 5.46
C LYS A 99 9.36 -16.21 4.28
N GLY A 100 9.91 -17.40 3.99
CA GLY A 100 9.49 -18.23 2.86
C GLY A 100 9.92 -17.71 1.50
N VAL A 101 10.87 -16.78 1.45
CA VAL A 101 11.44 -16.26 0.20
C VAL A 101 12.53 -17.21 -0.26
N LYS A 102 12.35 -17.78 -1.45
CA LYS A 102 13.30 -18.74 -2.06
C LYS A 102 14.22 -18.11 -3.11
N CYS A 103 14.03 -16.82 -3.39
CA CYS A 103 14.72 -16.13 -4.46
C CYS A 103 15.71 -15.11 -3.89
N TYR A 104 16.98 -15.25 -4.26
CA TYR A 104 18.05 -14.31 -3.85
C TYR A 104 18.19 -13.14 -4.83
N ASN A 105 17.63 -13.29 -6.04
CA ASN A 105 17.60 -12.26 -7.09
C ASN A 105 16.16 -11.79 -7.25
N HIS A 106 15.87 -10.60 -6.76
CA HIS A 106 14.48 -10.14 -6.68
C HIS A 106 14.34 -8.63 -6.86
N LEU A 107 13.11 -8.16 -6.95
CA LEU A 107 12.78 -6.74 -7.03
C LEU A 107 13.29 -5.99 -5.79
N ILE A 108 13.94 -4.85 -6.00
CA ILE A 108 14.53 -4.04 -4.91
C ILE A 108 13.43 -3.46 -4.03
N SER A 109 13.51 -3.68 -2.71
CA SER A 109 12.66 -2.99 -1.75
C SER A 109 13.11 -1.54 -1.56
N GLY A 110 12.13 -0.60 -1.58
CA GLY A 110 12.42 0.83 -1.37
C GLY A 110 12.84 1.61 -2.60
N ALA A 111 13.07 0.99 -3.76
CA ALA A 111 13.35 1.73 -4.99
C ALA A 111 12.08 2.46 -5.50
N PRO A 112 12.23 3.66 -6.09
CA PRO A 112 11.10 4.46 -6.58
C PRO A 112 10.24 3.78 -7.65
N THR A 113 10.80 2.78 -8.36
CA THR A 113 10.15 2.01 -9.42
C THR A 113 9.41 0.79 -8.89
N SER A 114 9.79 0.27 -7.72
CA SER A 114 9.36 -1.03 -7.24
C SER A 114 7.85 -1.10 -6.98
N GLN A 115 7.26 -0.02 -6.50
CA GLN A 115 5.81 0.01 -6.22
C GLN A 115 4.97 -0.21 -7.47
N ILE A 116 5.24 0.52 -8.56
CA ILE A 116 4.50 0.34 -9.80
C ILE A 116 4.89 -0.95 -10.50
N LEU A 117 6.18 -1.29 -10.51
CA LEU A 117 6.68 -2.48 -11.17
C LEU A 117 6.13 -3.75 -10.53
N SER A 118 5.98 -3.78 -9.19
CA SER A 118 5.39 -4.94 -8.51
C SER A 118 3.95 -5.22 -8.94
N TYR A 119 3.16 -4.19 -9.25
CA TYR A 119 1.85 -4.37 -9.84
C TYR A 119 1.96 -4.86 -11.30
N LEU A 120 2.75 -4.17 -12.13
CA LEU A 120 2.83 -4.44 -13.57
C LEU A 120 3.29 -5.88 -13.88
N VAL A 121 4.28 -6.40 -13.15
CA VAL A 121 4.76 -7.78 -13.34
C VAL A 121 3.76 -8.84 -12.86
N ASN A 122 2.83 -8.45 -12.00
CA ASN A 122 1.79 -9.32 -11.43
C ASN A 122 0.37 -8.98 -11.91
N HIS A 123 0.24 -8.18 -12.97
CA HIS A 123 -1.07 -7.73 -13.46
C HIS A 123 -2.06 -8.87 -13.65
N LYS A 124 -1.63 -10.00 -14.23
CA LYS A 124 -2.50 -11.19 -14.44
C LYS A 124 -3.12 -11.72 -13.15
N MET A 125 -2.34 -11.75 -12.06
CA MET A 125 -2.87 -12.15 -10.75
C MET A 125 -3.92 -11.17 -10.24
N PHE A 126 -3.65 -9.87 -10.36
CA PHE A 126 -4.58 -8.84 -9.92
C PHE A 126 -5.84 -8.78 -10.80
N ASP A 127 -5.73 -9.04 -12.09
CA ASP A 127 -6.86 -9.12 -13.02
C ASP A 127 -7.76 -10.32 -12.71
N GLU A 128 -7.19 -11.48 -12.39
CA GLU A 128 -7.96 -12.63 -11.93
C GLU A 128 -8.65 -12.37 -10.58
N LEU A 129 -7.98 -11.69 -9.66
CA LEU A 129 -8.57 -11.26 -8.37
C LEU A 129 -9.70 -10.26 -8.58
N GLN A 130 -9.55 -9.32 -9.53
CA GLN A 130 -10.59 -8.37 -9.88
C GLN A 130 -11.80 -9.09 -10.47
N SER A 131 -11.58 -9.99 -11.43
CA SER A 131 -12.66 -10.78 -12.03
C SER A 131 -13.43 -11.63 -11.01
N LEU A 132 -12.71 -12.20 -10.04
CA LEU A 132 -13.32 -12.91 -8.91
C LEU A 132 -14.16 -11.97 -8.04
N SER A 133 -13.66 -10.77 -7.80
CA SER A 133 -14.33 -9.75 -6.99
C SER A 133 -15.62 -9.26 -7.65
N ASP A 134 -15.56 -8.98 -8.95
CA ASP A 134 -16.72 -8.52 -9.74
C ASP A 134 -17.85 -9.56 -9.75
N LYS A 135 -17.51 -10.84 -9.96
CA LYS A 135 -18.48 -11.96 -9.90
C LYS A 135 -19.20 -12.08 -8.56
N ASN A 136 -18.58 -11.59 -7.47
CA ASN A 136 -19.13 -11.66 -6.12
C ASN A 136 -19.69 -10.31 -5.62
N ASN A 137 -19.76 -9.28 -6.46
CA ASN A 137 -20.15 -7.91 -6.07
C ASN A 137 -19.32 -7.36 -4.91
N VAL A 138 -18.00 -7.58 -4.99
CA VAL A 138 -17.02 -7.13 -4.01
C VAL A 138 -16.13 -6.06 -4.64
N THR A 139 -16.01 -4.91 -4.02
CA THR A 139 -15.04 -3.87 -4.42
C THR A 139 -13.64 -4.30 -3.99
N MET A 140 -12.69 -4.37 -4.92
CA MET A 140 -11.29 -4.67 -4.64
C MET A 140 -10.42 -3.44 -4.86
N THR A 141 -9.40 -3.25 -4.00
CA THR A 141 -8.31 -2.30 -4.24
C THR A 141 -6.96 -2.91 -3.92
N VAL A 142 -5.92 -2.38 -4.58
CA VAL A 142 -4.53 -2.82 -4.43
C VAL A 142 -3.66 -1.64 -4.01
N TYR A 143 -2.92 -1.81 -2.92
CA TYR A 143 -1.92 -0.87 -2.45
C TYR A 143 -0.62 -1.61 -2.11
N VAL A 144 0.27 -1.80 -3.08
CA VAL A 144 1.48 -2.63 -3.01
C VAL A 144 1.14 -4.08 -2.67
N ASP A 145 1.41 -4.47 -1.44
CA ASP A 145 1.20 -5.79 -0.82
C ASP A 145 -0.15 -5.91 -0.11
N ASP A 146 -0.81 -4.78 0.16
CA ASP A 146 -2.14 -4.73 0.76
C ASP A 146 -3.22 -4.89 -0.32
N VAL A 147 -4.01 -5.97 -0.30
CA VAL A 147 -5.21 -6.12 -1.10
C VAL A 147 -6.43 -6.09 -0.21
N ILE A 148 -7.39 -5.23 -0.55
CA ILE A 148 -8.54 -4.94 0.30
C ILE A 148 -9.81 -5.19 -0.50
N PHE A 149 -10.73 -5.92 0.11
CA PHE A 149 -12.02 -6.27 -0.43
C PHE A 149 -13.12 -5.71 0.46
N SER A 150 -14.15 -5.09 -0.12
CA SER A 150 -15.31 -4.63 0.65
C SER A 150 -16.63 -4.87 -0.06
N SER A 151 -17.67 -5.15 0.73
CA SER A 151 -19.03 -5.36 0.24
C SER A 151 -20.06 -4.93 1.29
N GLU A 152 -21.22 -4.51 0.83
CA GLU A 152 -22.37 -4.26 1.69
C GLU A 152 -22.93 -5.55 2.28
N HIS A 153 -22.74 -6.66 1.57
CA HIS A 153 -23.09 -8.00 2.03
C HIS A 153 -21.93 -8.66 2.77
N LYS A 154 -22.22 -9.74 3.47
CA LYS A 154 -21.18 -10.55 4.13
C LYS A 154 -20.27 -11.17 3.08
N ILE A 155 -18.96 -10.94 3.19
CA ILE A 155 -17.95 -11.60 2.35
C ILE A 155 -17.88 -13.07 2.76
N SER A 156 -18.23 -13.97 1.84
CA SER A 156 -18.36 -15.39 2.11
C SER A 156 -17.00 -16.07 2.40
N SER A 157 -17.04 -17.24 3.02
CA SER A 157 -15.86 -18.08 3.23
C SER A 157 -15.29 -18.62 1.93
N GLU A 158 -16.17 -18.97 1.00
CA GLU A 158 -15.83 -19.50 -0.33
C GLU A 158 -15.05 -18.44 -1.13
N PHE A 159 -15.50 -17.19 -1.13
CA PHE A 159 -14.77 -16.08 -1.75
C PHE A 159 -13.38 -15.91 -1.15
N ARG A 160 -13.27 -15.91 0.19
CA ARG A 160 -11.98 -15.77 0.88
C ARG A 160 -11.03 -16.92 0.55
N GLN A 161 -11.52 -18.15 0.49
CA GLN A 161 -10.74 -19.33 0.10
C GLN A 161 -10.28 -19.24 -1.35
N SER A 162 -11.15 -18.80 -2.26
CA SER A 162 -10.82 -18.61 -3.68
C SER A 162 -9.73 -17.55 -3.86
N VAL A 163 -9.80 -16.42 -3.11
CA VAL A 163 -8.75 -15.40 -3.09
C VAL A 163 -7.41 -15.98 -2.64
N LEU A 164 -7.39 -16.73 -1.53
CA LEU A 164 -6.16 -17.34 -1.01
C LEU A 164 -5.58 -18.39 -1.96
N SER A 165 -6.44 -19.20 -2.58
CA SER A 165 -6.03 -20.21 -3.56
C SER A 165 -5.44 -19.57 -4.81
N LEU A 166 -6.01 -18.44 -5.27
CA LEU A 166 -5.53 -17.71 -6.42
C LEU A 166 -4.15 -17.11 -6.14
N ILE A 167 -3.95 -16.48 -4.99
CA ILE A 167 -2.65 -15.94 -4.58
C ILE A 167 -1.59 -17.05 -4.52
N LYS A 168 -1.94 -18.20 -3.96
CA LYS A 168 -1.07 -19.37 -3.90
C LYS A 168 -0.73 -19.93 -5.31
N LYS A 169 -1.68 -19.90 -6.26
CA LYS A 169 -1.47 -20.26 -7.68
C LYS A 169 -0.32 -19.45 -8.30
N TYR A 170 -0.20 -18.18 -7.92
CA TYR A 170 0.88 -17.29 -8.36
C TYR A 170 2.15 -17.35 -7.48
N ASN A 171 2.28 -18.36 -6.62
CA ASN A 171 3.41 -18.59 -5.71
C ASN A 171 3.63 -17.50 -4.66
N TYR A 172 2.62 -16.70 -4.34
CA TYR A 172 2.67 -15.76 -3.23
C TYR A 172 2.09 -16.36 -1.95
N GLN A 173 2.55 -15.80 -0.83
CA GLN A 173 2.06 -16.17 0.50
C GLN A 173 1.35 -14.98 1.14
N VAL A 174 0.33 -15.29 1.94
CA VAL A 174 -0.42 -14.28 2.70
C VAL A 174 -0.02 -14.36 4.17
N SER A 175 0.26 -13.22 4.77
CA SER A 175 0.58 -13.12 6.18
C SER A 175 -0.66 -13.41 7.04
N ARG A 176 -0.78 -14.63 7.57
CA ARG A 176 -1.92 -15.06 8.40
C ARG A 176 -2.20 -14.09 9.56
N LYS A 177 -1.15 -13.50 10.16
CA LYS A 177 -1.27 -12.54 11.26
C LYS A 177 -1.88 -11.20 10.82
N LYS A 178 -1.78 -10.86 9.54
CA LYS A 178 -2.26 -9.60 8.97
C LYS A 178 -3.59 -9.75 8.20
N VAL A 179 -4.04 -10.99 7.97
CA VAL A 179 -5.39 -11.24 7.42
C VAL A 179 -6.43 -10.79 8.41
N LYS A 180 -7.29 -9.88 7.99
CA LYS A 180 -8.34 -9.31 8.86
C LYS A 180 -9.68 -9.26 8.14
N GLY A 181 -10.71 -9.76 8.83
CA GLY A 181 -12.10 -9.56 8.46
C GLY A 181 -12.76 -8.58 9.42
N TYR A 182 -13.44 -7.57 8.89
CA TYR A 182 -14.18 -6.61 9.68
C TYR A 182 -15.65 -6.67 9.30
N SER A 183 -16.52 -6.78 10.28
CA SER A 183 -17.94 -6.59 10.04
C SER A 183 -18.27 -5.11 9.82
N LYS A 184 -19.43 -4.84 9.22
CA LYS A 184 -19.87 -3.48 8.91
C LYS A 184 -19.99 -2.55 10.12
N THR A 185 -20.13 -3.09 11.31
CA THR A 185 -20.34 -2.36 12.57
C THR A 185 -19.06 -1.94 13.27
N TYR A 186 -17.92 -2.56 12.93
CA TYR A 186 -16.65 -2.27 13.58
C TYR A 186 -15.80 -1.28 12.77
N PRO A 187 -14.98 -0.46 13.46
CA PRO A 187 -13.98 0.38 12.79
C PRO A 187 -12.97 -0.47 11.99
N LYS A 188 -12.57 0.01 10.82
CA LYS A 188 -11.71 -0.71 9.87
C LYS A 188 -10.48 0.10 9.56
N LEU A 189 -9.32 -0.56 9.52
CA LEU A 189 -8.06 0.06 9.13
C LEU A 189 -7.75 -0.25 7.67
N VAL A 190 -7.80 0.75 6.80
CA VAL A 190 -7.52 0.68 5.37
C VAL A 190 -6.33 1.59 5.05
N THR A 191 -5.18 1.03 4.66
CA THR A 191 -3.96 1.76 4.26
C THR A 191 -3.61 3.00 5.11
N GLY A 192 -3.86 2.93 6.41
CA GLY A 192 -3.55 4.05 7.31
C GLY A 192 -4.73 4.95 7.68
N VAL A 193 -5.85 4.81 7.02
CA VAL A 193 -7.12 5.51 7.32
C VAL A 193 -8.02 4.61 8.16
N ILE A 194 -8.72 5.15 9.13
CA ILE A 194 -9.77 4.43 9.85
C ILE A 194 -11.12 4.76 9.21
N ILE A 195 -11.85 3.74 8.82
CA ILE A 195 -13.28 3.86 8.50
C ILE A 195 -14.03 3.51 9.79
N ASN A 196 -14.70 4.50 10.38
CA ASN A 196 -15.38 4.33 11.66
C ASN A 196 -16.67 3.47 11.54
N SER A 197 -17.34 3.24 12.66
CA SER A 197 -18.61 2.49 12.72
C SER A 197 -19.77 3.15 11.94
N GLU A 198 -19.65 4.43 11.63
CA GLU A 198 -20.62 5.17 10.80
C GLU A 198 -20.32 5.08 9.30
N GLY A 199 -19.18 4.49 8.91
CA GLY A 199 -18.72 4.42 7.52
C GLY A 199 -17.97 5.67 7.04
N LYS A 200 -17.57 6.57 7.94
CA LYS A 200 -16.80 7.77 7.62
C LYS A 200 -15.30 7.56 7.80
N ALA A 201 -14.50 8.17 6.91
CA ALA A 201 -13.05 8.19 7.06
C ALA A 201 -12.64 9.07 8.24
N THR A 202 -11.74 8.59 9.08
CA THR A 202 -11.19 9.34 10.21
C THR A 202 -9.72 9.01 10.42
N ILE A 203 -9.01 9.91 11.08
CA ILE A 203 -7.57 9.76 11.35
C ILE A 203 -7.31 8.78 12.50
N LYS A 204 -6.16 8.12 12.45
CA LYS A 204 -5.70 7.25 13.55
C LYS A 204 -5.46 8.03 14.82
N ASN A 205 -5.72 7.41 15.98
CA ASN A 205 -5.41 8.01 17.29
C ASN A 205 -3.93 8.38 17.44
N ALA A 206 -3.01 7.60 16.85
CA ALA A 206 -1.59 7.93 16.83
C ALA A 206 -1.29 9.27 16.13
N LEU A 207 -1.99 9.60 15.02
CA LEU A 207 -1.84 10.89 14.36
C LEU A 207 -2.46 12.01 15.18
N ARG A 208 -3.64 11.78 15.78
CA ARG A 208 -4.26 12.73 16.72
C ARG A 208 -3.32 13.07 17.88
N LYS A 209 -2.75 12.04 18.51
CA LYS A 209 -1.79 12.23 19.62
C LYS A 209 -0.57 13.05 19.19
N LYS A 210 0.02 12.77 18.00
CA LYS A 210 1.14 13.56 17.48
C LYS A 210 0.77 15.03 17.29
N ILE A 211 -0.41 15.31 16.74
CA ILE A 211 -0.91 16.69 16.58
C ILE A 211 -1.05 17.39 17.94
N MET A 212 -1.65 16.71 18.92
CA MET A 212 -1.84 17.29 20.27
C MET A 212 -0.51 17.60 20.96
N VAL A 213 0.43 16.64 20.97
CA VAL A 213 1.76 16.82 21.59
C VAL A 213 2.52 17.98 20.95
N GLU A 214 2.53 18.05 19.61
CA GLU A 214 3.23 19.12 18.90
C GLU A 214 2.57 20.49 19.13
N TYR A 215 1.24 20.51 19.25
CA TYR A 215 0.49 21.72 19.58
C TYR A 215 0.77 22.23 21.00
N GLU A 216 0.72 21.34 22.00
CA GLU A 216 1.05 21.67 23.40
C GLU A 216 2.48 22.19 23.55
N TYR A 217 3.43 21.55 22.85
CA TYR A 217 4.81 22.03 22.81
C TYR A 217 4.92 23.44 22.25
N LEU A 218 4.22 23.76 21.17
CA LEU A 218 4.24 25.10 20.56
C LEU A 218 3.56 26.18 21.40
N GLN A 219 2.62 25.83 22.27
CA GLN A 219 2.06 26.80 23.22
C GLN A 219 3.11 27.33 24.17
N ASN A 220 4.07 26.48 24.58
CA ASN A 220 5.16 26.83 25.46
C ASN A 220 6.40 27.36 24.71
N ASN A 221 6.52 27.08 23.41
CA ASN A 221 7.67 27.43 22.56
C ASN A 221 7.20 28.02 21.21
N PRO A 222 6.51 29.19 21.22
CA PRO A 222 5.85 29.72 20.01
C PRO A 222 6.82 30.15 18.91
N ALA A 223 8.09 30.38 19.22
CA ALA A 223 9.13 30.78 18.27
C ALA A 223 9.80 29.59 17.55
N ASP A 224 9.49 28.31 17.91
CA ASP A 224 10.11 27.15 17.25
C ASP A 224 9.50 26.91 15.87
N ILE A 225 10.21 27.38 14.85
CA ILE A 225 9.83 27.28 13.44
C ILE A 225 9.74 25.80 12.99
N LYS A 226 10.66 24.95 13.46
CA LYS A 226 10.68 23.52 13.07
C LYS A 226 9.46 22.79 13.59
N SER A 227 9.07 23.03 14.82
CA SER A 227 7.88 22.47 15.44
C SER A 227 6.60 22.97 14.75
N ARG A 228 6.55 24.25 14.40
CA ARG A 228 5.45 24.84 13.62
C ARG A 228 5.30 24.18 12.25
N GLN A 229 6.40 23.95 11.53
CA GLN A 229 6.39 23.24 10.24
C GLN A 229 5.92 21.77 10.40
N ARG A 230 6.37 21.07 11.47
CA ARG A 230 5.91 19.72 11.77
C ARG A 230 4.40 19.68 12.03
N LEU A 231 3.90 20.56 12.88
CA LEU A 231 2.45 20.63 13.16
C LEU A 231 1.65 20.90 11.89
N ARG A 232 2.10 21.83 11.05
CA ARG A 232 1.46 22.10 9.74
C ARG A 232 1.42 20.85 8.86
N GLY A 233 2.51 20.10 8.76
CA GLY A 233 2.58 18.84 8.02
C GLY A 233 1.60 17.77 8.56
N LEU A 234 1.56 17.59 9.89
CA LEU A 234 0.65 16.66 10.55
C LEU A 234 -0.83 17.02 10.29
N ILE A 235 -1.18 18.29 10.37
CA ILE A 235 -2.53 18.78 10.10
C ILE A 235 -2.90 18.62 8.63
N THR A 236 -1.98 18.90 7.71
CA THR A 236 -2.19 18.71 6.27
C THR A 236 -2.46 17.23 5.98
N ALA A 237 -1.69 16.32 6.56
CA ALA A 237 -1.92 14.88 6.44
C ALA A 237 -3.28 14.45 7.02
N ALA A 238 -3.69 15.02 8.14
CA ALA A 238 -5.00 14.75 8.74
C ALA A 238 -6.16 15.21 7.84
N ARG A 239 -6.04 16.40 7.23
CA ARG A 239 -7.04 16.98 6.31
C ARG A 239 -7.19 16.19 5.01
N GLN A 240 -6.16 15.51 4.55
CA GLN A 240 -6.27 14.60 3.39
C GLN A 240 -7.23 13.43 3.66
N ILE A 241 -7.32 12.99 4.93
CA ILE A 241 -8.19 11.89 5.34
C ILE A 241 -9.59 12.40 5.67
N ASP A 242 -9.65 13.41 6.55
CA ASP A 242 -10.88 13.98 7.08
C ASP A 242 -10.79 15.51 7.02
N LYS A 243 -11.58 16.11 6.14
CA LYS A 243 -11.61 17.56 5.96
C LYS A 243 -12.02 18.30 7.23
N SER A 244 -12.80 17.66 8.10
CA SER A 244 -13.23 18.21 9.40
C SER A 244 -12.16 18.10 10.48
N ALA A 245 -11.14 17.28 10.31
CA ALA A 245 -10.06 17.07 11.30
C ALA A 245 -9.25 18.32 11.63
N GLY A 246 -9.50 19.41 10.94
CA GLY A 246 -8.88 20.71 11.17
C GLY A 246 -9.77 21.77 11.80
N HIS A 247 -11.05 21.47 12.04
CA HIS A 247 -12.01 22.41 12.61
C HIS A 247 -12.17 22.24 14.14
N SER A 248 -11.52 21.24 14.73
CA SER A 248 -11.44 21.18 16.20
C SER A 248 -10.62 22.37 16.71
N GLN A 249 -10.95 22.85 17.88
CA GLN A 249 -10.46 24.06 18.58
C GLN A 249 -8.94 24.37 18.49
N ILE A 250 -8.13 23.40 18.09
CA ILE A 250 -6.67 23.50 17.95
C ILE A 250 -6.27 24.40 16.78
N LEU A 251 -6.96 24.35 15.64
CA LEU A 251 -6.61 25.15 14.45
C LEU A 251 -7.11 26.57 14.50
N CYS A 252 -8.20 26.85 15.21
CA CYS A 252 -8.67 28.21 15.42
C CYS A 252 -7.74 29.06 16.28
N LYS A 253 -6.85 28.42 17.08
CA LYS A 253 -5.92 29.11 18.00
C LYS A 253 -4.51 29.29 17.43
N VAL A 254 -4.13 28.57 16.38
CA VAL A 254 -2.85 28.79 15.70
C VAL A 254 -3.07 29.90 14.67
N GLN A 255 -2.78 31.14 15.03
CA GLN A 255 -2.72 32.25 14.09
C GLN A 255 -1.64 31.93 13.05
N TRP A 256 -2.08 31.63 11.83
CA TRP A 256 -1.21 31.48 10.68
C TRP A 256 -0.79 32.89 10.25
N VAL A 257 0.39 33.30 10.63
CA VAL A 257 1.02 34.48 10.00
C VAL A 257 1.22 34.09 8.53
N GLN A 258 0.47 34.73 7.65
CA GLN A 258 0.75 34.74 6.23
C GLN A 258 2.04 35.54 6.04
N GLU A 259 3.10 34.86 5.60
CA GLU A 259 4.24 35.48 4.94
C GLU A 259 3.94 35.64 3.47
#